data_54f59a79560c3fe727c08112653a5c79
#
_entry.id   54f59a79560c3fe727c08112653a5c79
#
_cell.length_a   1.000
_cell.length_b   1.000
_cell.length_c   1.000
_cell.angle_alpha   90.00
_cell.angle_beta   90.00
_cell.angle_gamma   90.00
#
_symmetry.space_group_name_H-M   'P 1'
#
loop_
_entity.id
_entity.type
_entity.pdbx_description
1 polymer ?
#
loop_
_entity_poly.entity_id
_entity_poly.type
_entity_poly.pdbx_seq_one_letter_code
_entity_poly.pdbx_strand_id
1 'polypeptide(L)'
;AYAAINTSLISLAWFLWDRIYLSKTAVYALTGMVILACAAFNLWIFYLMFKHSVEHDMISTAIEHLSAGETSYQVNLDDFDGKEYELAANINNISMGLETALQEKVKSERLKTDLITNVSHDIKTPLTSIINYVGLIRRENIQDEKILRYLDVLEQKANRLKTLTEDLVEASKASSGNLKFYPVGLPDQR
;
A
#
# COMPACT_ATOMS: atom_id res chain seq x y z
N ALA A 1 1.01 37.01 17.66
CA ALA A 1 1.25 37.97 16.58
C ALA A 1 -0.06 38.57 16.05
N TYR A 2 -1.05 37.79 15.66
CA TYR A 2 -2.32 38.22 15.07
C TYR A 2 -3.15 39.16 15.97
N ALA A 3 -3.33 38.80 17.25
CA ALA A 3 -4.02 39.66 18.21
C ALA A 3 -3.30 41.03 18.41
N ALA A 4 -1.96 41.03 18.38
CA ALA A 4 -1.16 42.24 18.53
C ALA A 4 -1.32 43.21 17.33
N ILE A 5 -1.46 42.65 16.11
CA ILE A 5 -1.69 43.48 14.89
C ILE A 5 -3.07 44.12 14.94
N ASN A 6 -4.11 43.36 15.32
CA ASN A 6 -5.46 43.93 15.44
C ASN A 6 -5.58 44.97 16.54
N THR A 7 -4.96 44.76 17.71
CA THR A 7 -4.93 45.75 18.77
C THR A 7 -4.16 47.02 18.37
N SER A 8 -3.08 46.85 17.60
CA SER A 8 -2.29 47.97 17.05
C SER A 8 -3.10 48.82 16.05
N LEU A 9 -3.87 48.20 15.17
CA LEU A 9 -4.74 48.90 14.22
C LEU A 9 -5.88 49.66 14.91
N ILE A 10 -6.48 49.10 15.93
CA ILE A 10 -7.54 49.73 16.72
C ILE A 10 -6.97 50.93 17.51
N SER A 11 -5.78 50.80 18.10
CA SER A 11 -5.13 51.86 18.83
C SER A 11 -4.71 53.02 17.91
N LEU A 12 -4.27 52.70 16.66
CA LEU A 12 -3.95 53.68 15.65
C LEU A 12 -5.20 54.47 15.20
N ALA A 13 -6.32 53.80 15.00
CA ALA A 13 -7.59 54.43 14.65
C ALA A 13 -8.09 55.36 15.76
N TRP A 14 -7.93 54.95 17.04
CA TRP A 14 -8.29 55.77 18.21
C TRP A 14 -7.35 57.02 18.35
N PHE A 15 -6.04 56.86 18.12
CA PHE A 15 -5.06 57.96 18.12
C PHE A 15 -5.35 58.97 17.02
N LEU A 16 -5.70 58.54 15.82
CA LEU A 16 -6.08 59.38 14.70
C LEU A 16 -7.39 60.13 15.00
N TRP A 17 -8.34 59.54 15.69
CA TRP A 17 -9.58 60.17 16.16
C TRP A 17 -9.31 61.40 17.03
N ASP A 18 -8.39 61.33 17.99
CA ASP A 18 -8.11 62.36 18.99
C ASP A 18 -7.32 63.54 18.43
N ARG A 19 -6.55 63.32 17.35
CA ARG A 19 -5.60 64.32 16.81
C ARG A 19 -6.05 65.09 15.57
N ILE A 20 -7.02 64.58 14.81
CA ILE A 20 -7.40 65.18 13.53
C ILE A 20 -8.73 65.92 13.68
N TYR A 21 -8.69 67.26 13.51
CA TYR A 21 -9.85 68.14 13.36
C TYR A 21 -10.55 67.88 11.99
N LEU A 22 -10.99 66.70 11.74
CA LEU A 22 -11.80 66.32 10.56
C LEU A 22 -13.28 66.57 10.84
N SER A 23 -14.07 66.85 9.81
CA SER A 23 -15.53 66.88 9.95
C SER A 23 -16.01 65.53 10.48
N LYS A 24 -17.04 65.53 11.33
CA LYS A 24 -17.58 64.30 11.94
C LYS A 24 -17.87 63.21 10.91
N THR A 25 -18.30 63.59 9.72
CA THR A 25 -18.55 62.66 8.58
C THR A 25 -17.28 61.96 8.06
N ALA A 26 -16.16 62.67 7.95
CA ALA A 26 -14.88 62.13 7.52
C ALA A 26 -14.30 61.15 8.56
N VAL A 27 -14.49 61.42 9.84
CA VAL A 27 -14.05 60.51 10.93
C VAL A 27 -14.86 59.21 10.91
N TYR A 28 -16.18 59.28 10.75
CA TYR A 28 -17.04 58.05 10.63
C TYR A 28 -16.69 57.24 9.38
N ALA A 29 -16.40 57.89 8.26
CA ALA A 29 -15.98 57.23 7.04
C ALA A 29 -14.64 56.48 7.22
N LEU A 30 -13.64 57.10 7.85
CA LEU A 30 -12.34 56.53 8.15
C LEU A 30 -12.45 55.31 9.11
N THR A 31 -13.21 55.46 10.19
CA THR A 31 -13.42 54.34 11.15
C THR A 31 -14.16 53.18 10.50
N GLY A 32 -15.18 53.44 9.67
CA GLY A 32 -15.86 52.42 8.89
C GLY A 32 -14.92 51.66 7.92
N MET A 33 -14.03 52.39 7.24
CA MET A 33 -13.04 51.78 6.34
C MET A 33 -12.04 50.89 7.11
N VAL A 34 -11.57 51.30 8.26
CA VAL A 34 -10.66 50.52 9.12
C VAL A 34 -11.34 49.23 9.61
N ILE A 35 -12.61 49.33 10.04
CA ILE A 35 -13.38 48.16 10.48
C ILE A 35 -13.55 47.15 9.33
N LEU A 36 -13.92 47.62 8.13
CA LEU A 36 -14.04 46.78 6.95
C LEU A 36 -12.72 46.13 6.56
N ALA A 37 -11.61 46.88 6.60
CA ALA A 37 -10.27 46.35 6.34
C ALA A 37 -9.88 45.26 7.36
N CYS A 38 -10.15 45.48 8.64
CA CYS A 38 -9.93 44.49 9.69
C CYS A 38 -10.79 43.24 9.50
N ALA A 39 -12.05 43.41 9.14
CA ALA A 39 -12.95 42.27 8.86
C ALA A 39 -12.49 41.47 7.66
N ALA A 40 -12.12 42.11 6.55
CA ALA A 40 -11.60 41.46 5.37
C ALA A 40 -10.28 40.70 5.65
N PHE A 41 -9.38 41.29 6.43
CA PHE A 41 -8.13 40.66 6.85
C PHE A 41 -8.37 39.42 7.74
N ASN A 42 -9.33 39.49 8.67
CA ASN A 42 -9.70 38.35 9.49
C ASN A 42 -10.29 37.22 8.66
N LEU A 43 -11.19 37.51 7.70
CA LEU A 43 -11.76 36.51 6.79
C LEU A 43 -10.68 35.88 5.91
N TRP A 44 -9.71 36.65 5.43
CA TRP A 44 -8.60 36.16 4.65
C TRP A 44 -7.71 35.20 5.44
N ILE A 45 -7.35 35.52 6.68
CA ILE A 45 -6.59 34.62 7.56
C ILE A 45 -7.39 33.35 7.87
N PHE A 46 -8.69 33.50 8.15
CA PHE A 46 -9.55 32.36 8.39
C PHE A 46 -9.59 31.41 7.18
N TYR A 47 -9.70 31.96 5.98
CA TYR A 47 -9.64 31.20 4.73
C TYR A 47 -8.32 30.42 4.59
N LEU A 48 -7.18 31.07 4.85
CA LEU A 48 -5.87 30.42 4.78
C LEU A 48 -5.72 29.30 5.81
N MET A 49 -6.16 29.53 7.04
CA MET A 49 -6.12 28.52 8.09
C MET A 49 -7.04 27.33 7.78
N PHE A 50 -8.23 27.61 7.25
CA PHE A 50 -9.19 26.57 6.86
C PHE A 50 -8.63 25.71 5.72
N LYS A 51 -8.11 26.35 4.66
CA LYS A 51 -7.48 25.66 3.54
C LYS A 51 -6.36 24.73 4.03
N HIS A 52 -5.42 25.24 4.81
CA HIS A 52 -4.31 24.44 5.34
C HIS A 52 -4.78 23.28 6.22
N SER A 53 -5.85 23.47 7.02
CA SER A 53 -6.43 22.41 7.84
C SER A 53 -7.01 21.29 6.99
N VAL A 54 -7.71 21.61 5.89
CA VAL A 54 -8.30 20.62 4.98
C VAL A 54 -7.20 19.83 4.24
N GLU A 55 -6.19 20.52 3.73
CA GLU A 55 -5.06 19.85 3.05
C GLU A 55 -4.33 18.88 3.99
N HIS A 56 -4.11 19.28 5.25
CA HIS A 56 -3.48 18.39 6.25
C HIS A 56 -4.35 17.17 6.59
N ASP A 57 -5.66 17.35 6.69
CA ASP A 57 -6.60 16.25 6.98
C ASP A 57 -6.62 15.21 5.83
N MET A 58 -6.60 15.68 4.58
CA MET A 58 -6.53 14.81 3.39
C MET A 58 -5.24 14.00 3.36
N ILE A 59 -4.10 14.59 3.70
CA ILE A 59 -2.80 13.90 3.80
C ILE A 59 -2.84 12.86 4.92
N SER A 60 -3.39 13.21 6.09
CA SER A 60 -3.53 12.30 7.22
C SER A 60 -4.37 11.08 6.84
N THR A 61 -5.50 11.29 6.17
CA THR A 61 -6.38 10.23 5.67
C THR A 61 -5.66 9.31 4.68
N ALA A 62 -4.87 9.88 3.77
CA ALA A 62 -4.08 9.10 2.82
C ALA A 62 -3.05 8.19 3.51
N ILE A 63 -2.37 8.71 4.53
CA ILE A 63 -1.43 7.93 5.35
C ILE A 63 -2.16 6.81 6.10
N GLU A 64 -3.35 7.07 6.61
CA GLU A 64 -4.18 6.07 7.30
C GLU A 64 -4.56 4.92 6.36
N HIS A 65 -5.06 5.22 5.14
CA HIS A 65 -5.32 4.21 4.11
C HIS A 65 -4.07 3.40 3.76
N LEU A 66 -2.94 4.07 3.54
CA LEU A 66 -1.68 3.40 3.24
C LEU A 66 -1.21 2.50 4.40
N SER A 67 -1.37 2.95 5.65
CA SER A 67 -1.02 2.18 6.85
C SER A 67 -1.95 0.98 7.07
N ALA A 68 -3.21 1.08 6.62
CA ALA A 68 -4.17 -0.03 6.60
C ALA A 68 -3.90 -1.06 5.48
N GLY A 69 -2.91 -0.80 4.62
CA GLY A 69 -2.53 -1.68 3.51
C GLY A 69 -3.28 -1.40 2.19
N GLU A 70 -4.02 -0.31 2.10
CA GLU A 70 -4.74 0.10 0.89
C GLU A 70 -3.80 0.85 -0.06
N THR A 71 -2.94 0.11 -0.76
CA THR A 71 -1.90 0.68 -1.63
C THR A 71 -2.44 1.30 -2.92
N SER A 72 -3.70 1.06 -3.27
CA SER A 72 -4.34 1.64 -4.45
C SER A 72 -4.91 3.05 -4.21
N TYR A 73 -4.97 3.52 -2.94
CA TYR A 73 -5.44 4.86 -2.63
C TYR A 73 -4.43 5.90 -3.13
N GLN A 74 -4.93 6.88 -3.90
CA GLN A 74 -4.14 8.00 -4.39
C GLN A 74 -4.83 9.31 -4.03
N VAL A 75 -4.03 10.28 -3.63
CA VAL A 75 -4.48 11.64 -3.34
C VAL A 75 -4.51 12.43 -4.64
N ASN A 76 -5.60 13.21 -4.86
CA ASN A 76 -5.66 14.11 -5.99
C ASN A 76 -4.72 15.31 -5.77
N LEU A 77 -3.72 15.46 -6.62
CA LEU A 77 -2.70 16.50 -6.46
C LEU A 77 -3.22 17.91 -6.78
N ASP A 78 -4.32 18.04 -7.53
CA ASP A 78 -4.90 19.35 -7.89
C ASP A 78 -5.48 20.09 -6.67
N ASP A 79 -5.70 19.39 -5.56
CA ASP A 79 -6.26 19.94 -4.33
C ASP A 79 -5.20 20.55 -3.41
N PHE A 80 -3.91 20.51 -3.78
CA PHE A 80 -2.78 20.91 -2.95
C PHE A 80 -1.90 21.96 -3.62
N ASP A 81 -1.28 22.79 -2.77
CA ASP A 81 -0.31 23.80 -3.20
C ASP A 81 1.00 23.70 -2.39
N GLY A 82 2.10 24.18 -2.97
CA GLY A 82 3.36 24.37 -2.26
C GLY A 82 3.97 23.08 -1.69
N LYS A 83 4.20 23.05 -0.38
CA LYS A 83 4.83 21.92 0.32
C LYS A 83 3.91 20.74 0.47
N GLU A 84 2.62 20.98 0.64
CA GLU A 84 1.59 19.96 0.75
C GLU A 84 1.44 19.17 -0.56
N TYR A 85 1.62 19.83 -1.71
CA TYR A 85 1.70 19.17 -3.02
C TYR A 85 2.88 18.18 -3.10
N GLU A 86 4.08 18.60 -2.67
CA GLU A 86 5.25 17.70 -2.65
C GLU A 86 5.02 16.50 -1.74
N LEU A 87 4.39 16.71 -0.58
CA LEU A 87 4.08 15.65 0.37
C LEU A 87 3.05 14.67 -0.20
N ALA A 88 1.97 15.16 -0.80
CA ALA A 88 0.94 14.35 -1.46
C ALA A 88 1.53 13.54 -2.62
N ALA A 89 2.39 14.15 -3.45
CA ALA A 89 3.09 13.48 -4.53
C ALA A 89 4.02 12.36 -4.01
N ASN A 90 4.74 12.60 -2.92
CA ASN A 90 5.59 11.59 -2.29
C ASN A 90 4.77 10.41 -1.74
N ILE A 91 3.61 10.66 -1.13
CA ILE A 91 2.70 9.62 -0.66
C ILE A 91 2.21 8.77 -1.84
N ASN A 92 1.78 9.39 -2.94
CA ASN A 92 1.37 8.68 -4.15
C ASN A 92 2.50 7.81 -4.72
N ASN A 93 3.74 8.32 -4.74
CA ASN A 93 4.91 7.57 -5.19
C ASN A 93 5.21 6.36 -4.29
N ILE A 94 5.08 6.52 -2.97
CA ILE A 94 5.24 5.42 -2.00
C ILE A 94 4.14 4.37 -2.23
N SER A 95 2.88 4.78 -2.39
CA SER A 95 1.76 3.88 -2.68
C SER A 95 2.00 3.05 -3.94
N MET A 96 2.40 3.71 -5.03
CA MET A 96 2.70 3.05 -6.30
C MET A 96 3.91 2.11 -6.20
N GLY A 97 4.96 2.51 -5.50
CA GLY A 97 6.14 1.67 -5.26
C GLY A 97 5.81 0.44 -4.43
N LEU A 98 4.99 0.58 -3.40
CA LEU A 98 4.54 -0.52 -2.54
C LEU A 98 3.63 -1.48 -3.31
N GLU A 99 2.70 -0.97 -4.11
CA GLU A 99 1.84 -1.78 -4.96
C GLU A 99 2.65 -2.61 -5.95
N THR A 100 3.62 -1.97 -6.63
CA THR A 100 4.52 -2.66 -7.56
C THR A 100 5.30 -3.78 -6.87
N ALA A 101 5.88 -3.50 -5.70
CA ALA A 101 6.63 -4.49 -4.94
C ALA A 101 5.76 -5.67 -4.47
N LEU A 102 4.51 -5.41 -4.09
CA LEU A 102 3.55 -6.46 -3.74
C LEU A 102 3.17 -7.31 -4.95
N GLN A 103 2.92 -6.70 -6.12
CA GLN A 103 2.61 -7.41 -7.35
C GLN A 103 3.79 -8.29 -7.80
N GLU A 104 5.02 -7.79 -7.73
CA GLU A 104 6.23 -8.57 -8.02
C GLU A 104 6.39 -9.74 -7.06
N LYS A 105 6.16 -9.53 -5.78
CA LYS A 105 6.20 -10.61 -4.77
C LYS A 105 5.17 -11.69 -5.05
N VAL A 106 3.93 -11.32 -5.34
CA VAL A 106 2.86 -12.29 -5.69
C VAL A 106 3.22 -13.05 -6.95
N LYS A 107 3.72 -12.37 -7.98
CA LYS A 107 4.18 -13.00 -9.23
C LYS A 107 5.33 -13.99 -8.97
N SER A 108 6.31 -13.60 -8.17
CA SER A 108 7.45 -14.46 -7.80
C SER A 108 6.99 -15.73 -7.07
N GLU A 109 6.08 -15.60 -6.10
CA GLU A 109 5.56 -16.76 -5.37
C GLU A 109 4.73 -17.70 -6.26
N ARG A 110 3.95 -17.15 -7.21
CA ARG A 110 3.25 -17.96 -8.23
C ARG A 110 4.22 -18.72 -9.12
N LEU A 111 5.22 -18.03 -9.67
CA LEU A 111 6.25 -18.68 -10.50
C LEU A 111 6.99 -19.79 -9.75
N LYS A 112 7.31 -19.59 -8.48
CA LYS A 112 7.93 -20.60 -7.62
C LYS A 112 7.02 -21.82 -7.44
N THR A 113 5.73 -21.63 -7.22
CA THR A 113 4.76 -22.70 -7.09
C THR A 113 4.58 -23.49 -8.39
N ASP A 114 4.46 -22.77 -9.51
CA ASP A 114 4.33 -23.38 -10.84
C ASP A 114 5.59 -24.18 -11.19
N LEU A 115 6.78 -23.65 -10.90
CA LEU A 115 8.04 -24.34 -11.10
C LEU A 115 8.10 -25.64 -10.31
N ILE A 116 7.80 -25.58 -8.99
CA ILE A 116 7.79 -26.76 -8.13
C ILE A 116 6.79 -27.80 -8.62
N THR A 117 5.62 -27.38 -9.06
CA THR A 117 4.58 -28.28 -9.57
C THR A 117 5.02 -28.97 -10.87
N ASN A 118 5.57 -28.20 -11.82
CA ASN A 118 6.03 -28.73 -13.10
C ASN A 118 7.22 -29.70 -12.92
N VAL A 119 8.23 -29.28 -12.15
CA VAL A 119 9.41 -30.12 -11.86
C VAL A 119 8.98 -31.41 -11.17
N SER A 120 8.03 -31.34 -10.24
CA SER A 120 7.54 -32.56 -9.53
C SER A 120 6.81 -33.49 -10.48
N HIS A 121 6.00 -32.96 -11.42
CA HIS A 121 5.36 -33.78 -12.45
C HIS A 121 6.40 -34.46 -13.35
N ASP A 122 7.42 -33.74 -13.77
CA ASP A 122 8.48 -34.24 -14.66
C ASP A 122 9.39 -35.27 -13.96
N ILE A 123 9.50 -35.24 -12.63
CA ILE A 123 10.18 -36.24 -11.82
C ILE A 123 9.26 -37.46 -11.61
N LYS A 124 7.97 -37.30 -11.39
CA LYS A 124 7.02 -38.38 -11.11
C LYS A 124 6.92 -39.38 -12.25
N THR A 125 6.95 -38.91 -13.49
CA THR A 125 6.83 -39.75 -14.71
C THR A 125 7.98 -40.75 -14.83
N PRO A 126 9.27 -40.39 -14.86
CA PRO A 126 10.37 -41.36 -14.94
C PRO A 126 10.44 -42.24 -13.69
N LEU A 127 10.08 -41.71 -12.52
CA LEU A 127 10.08 -42.44 -11.27
C LEU A 127 9.05 -43.56 -11.26
N THR A 128 7.84 -43.28 -11.77
CA THR A 128 6.80 -44.31 -11.96
C THR A 128 7.28 -45.39 -12.91
N SER A 129 8.00 -45.04 -13.97
CA SER A 129 8.60 -46.00 -14.89
C SER A 129 9.63 -46.89 -14.18
N ILE A 130 10.51 -46.31 -13.36
CA ILE A 130 11.49 -47.07 -12.57
C ILE A 130 10.80 -48.08 -11.65
N ILE A 131 9.78 -47.67 -10.90
CA ILE A 131 9.01 -48.51 -10.00
C ILE A 131 8.37 -49.70 -10.79
N ASN A 132 7.78 -49.40 -11.96
CA ASN A 132 7.16 -50.40 -12.80
C ASN A 132 8.18 -51.41 -13.32
N TYR A 133 9.36 -50.98 -13.81
CA TYR A 133 10.40 -51.87 -14.27
C TYR A 133 10.99 -52.72 -13.13
N VAL A 134 11.18 -52.17 -11.94
CA VAL A 134 11.58 -52.94 -10.76
C VAL A 134 10.56 -54.04 -10.47
N GLY A 135 9.26 -53.73 -10.54
CA GLY A 135 8.18 -54.70 -10.35
C GLY A 135 8.14 -55.76 -11.43
N LEU A 136 8.40 -55.41 -12.70
CA LEU A 136 8.49 -56.39 -13.81
C LEU A 136 9.67 -57.33 -13.64
N ILE A 137 10.87 -56.83 -13.35
CA ILE A 137 12.07 -57.62 -13.10
C ILE A 137 11.85 -58.60 -11.95
N ARG A 138 11.18 -58.17 -10.90
CA ARG A 138 10.86 -59.04 -9.75
C ARG A 138 9.96 -60.24 -10.12
N ARG A 139 9.11 -60.11 -11.16
CA ARG A 139 8.24 -61.20 -11.67
C ARG A 139 8.98 -62.23 -12.53
N GLU A 140 10.19 -61.94 -12.97
CA GLU A 140 11.02 -62.83 -13.81
C GLU A 140 11.66 -64.02 -13.05
N ASN A 141 11.15 -64.35 -11.88
CA ASN A 141 11.55 -65.51 -11.07
C ASN A 141 13.06 -65.62 -10.78
N ILE A 142 13.65 -64.44 -10.41
CA ILE A 142 15.06 -64.33 -10.08
C ILE A 142 15.35 -65.07 -8.78
N GLN A 143 16.31 -66.03 -8.84
CA GLN A 143 16.73 -66.84 -7.70
C GLN A 143 17.93 -66.27 -6.93
N ASP A 144 18.59 -65.22 -7.48
CA ASP A 144 19.77 -64.60 -6.86
C ASP A 144 19.34 -63.61 -5.74
N GLU A 145 19.61 -64.03 -4.50
CA GLU A 145 19.30 -63.18 -3.31
C GLU A 145 19.97 -61.82 -3.33
N LYS A 146 21.11 -61.69 -4.00
CA LYS A 146 21.82 -60.41 -4.07
C LYS A 146 21.10 -59.42 -5.00
N ILE A 147 20.57 -59.93 -6.12
CA ILE A 147 19.77 -59.16 -7.04
C ILE A 147 18.44 -58.75 -6.39
N LEU A 148 17.77 -59.68 -5.69
CA LEU A 148 16.55 -59.37 -4.96
C LEU A 148 16.73 -58.26 -3.94
N ARG A 149 17.82 -58.27 -3.17
CA ARG A 149 18.18 -57.18 -2.24
C ARG A 149 18.41 -55.84 -2.95
N TYR A 150 19.02 -55.83 -4.12
CA TYR A 150 19.20 -54.60 -4.90
C TYR A 150 17.86 -54.04 -5.39
N LEU A 151 16.95 -54.89 -5.83
CA LEU A 151 15.60 -54.49 -6.23
C LEU A 151 14.80 -53.90 -5.06
N ASP A 152 14.90 -54.49 -3.85
CA ASP A 152 14.27 -53.99 -2.65
C ASP A 152 14.76 -52.53 -2.33
N VAL A 153 16.08 -52.33 -2.40
CA VAL A 153 16.66 -51.00 -2.15
C VAL A 153 16.21 -50.01 -3.20
N LEU A 154 16.17 -50.38 -4.50
CA LEU A 154 15.72 -49.54 -5.58
C LEU A 154 14.25 -49.13 -5.41
N GLU A 155 13.38 -50.11 -5.13
CA GLU A 155 11.96 -49.87 -4.91
C GLU A 155 11.72 -48.95 -3.70
N GLN A 156 12.40 -49.19 -2.59
CA GLN A 156 12.32 -48.35 -1.40
C GLN A 156 12.77 -46.92 -1.69
N LYS A 157 13.88 -46.72 -2.39
CA LYS A 157 14.40 -45.40 -2.72
C LYS A 157 13.50 -44.66 -3.71
N ALA A 158 12.97 -45.37 -4.72
CA ALA A 158 12.05 -44.79 -5.68
C ALA A 158 10.72 -44.36 -5.03
N ASN A 159 10.14 -45.19 -4.18
CA ASN A 159 8.93 -44.84 -3.43
C ASN A 159 9.16 -43.67 -2.49
N ARG A 160 10.29 -43.62 -1.79
CA ARG A 160 10.64 -42.49 -0.94
C ARG A 160 10.75 -41.18 -1.72
N LEU A 161 11.39 -41.21 -2.90
CA LEU A 161 11.52 -40.00 -3.75
C LEU A 161 10.14 -39.56 -4.27
N LYS A 162 9.25 -40.51 -4.61
CA LYS A 162 7.86 -40.21 -4.98
C LYS A 162 7.13 -39.43 -3.86
N THR A 163 7.19 -39.95 -2.63
CA THR A 163 6.57 -39.28 -1.47
C THR A 163 7.15 -37.90 -1.26
N LEU A 164 8.48 -37.73 -1.30
CA LEU A 164 9.12 -36.45 -1.13
C LEU A 164 8.70 -35.38 -2.20
N THR A 165 8.48 -35.83 -3.45
CA THR A 165 7.99 -34.92 -4.50
C THR A 165 6.53 -34.54 -4.29
N GLU A 166 5.70 -35.46 -3.80
CA GLU A 166 4.30 -35.20 -3.45
C GLU A 166 4.19 -34.23 -2.27
N ASP A 167 4.95 -34.45 -1.21
CA ASP A 167 5.04 -33.57 -0.02
C ASP A 167 5.50 -32.13 -0.41
N LEU A 168 6.48 -32.04 -1.32
CA LEU A 168 6.99 -30.75 -1.78
C LEU A 168 5.92 -29.93 -2.53
N VAL A 169 5.13 -30.58 -3.39
CA VAL A 169 4.00 -29.94 -4.10
C VAL A 169 2.94 -29.48 -3.11
N GLU A 170 2.59 -30.32 -2.15
CA GLU A 170 1.59 -30.00 -1.14
C GLU A 170 2.03 -28.81 -0.28
N ALA A 171 3.27 -28.81 0.21
CA ALA A 171 3.85 -27.70 0.97
C ALA A 171 3.89 -26.40 0.15
N SER A 172 4.24 -26.46 -1.14
CA SER A 172 4.26 -25.32 -2.03
C SER A 172 2.86 -24.73 -2.25
N LYS A 173 1.85 -25.56 -2.45
CA LYS A 173 0.44 -25.14 -2.59
C LYS A 173 -0.10 -24.51 -1.30
N ALA A 174 0.22 -25.09 -0.14
CA ALA A 174 -0.19 -24.55 1.16
C ALA A 174 0.42 -23.17 1.40
N SER A 175 1.69 -22.98 1.04
CA SER A 175 2.36 -21.67 1.13
C SER A 175 1.76 -20.62 0.21
N SER A 176 1.41 -20.98 -1.04
CA SER A 176 0.78 -20.06 -2.01
C SER A 176 -0.68 -19.75 -1.68
N GLY A 177 -1.41 -20.67 -1.09
CA GLY A 177 -2.83 -20.53 -0.75
C GLY A 177 -3.08 -19.50 0.37
N ASN A 178 -2.08 -19.20 1.20
CA ASN A 178 -2.16 -18.17 2.24
C ASN A 178 -1.98 -16.73 1.70
N LEU A 179 -1.55 -16.56 0.45
CA LEU A 179 -1.48 -15.26 -0.23
C LEU A 179 -2.81 -14.94 -0.94
N LYS A 180 -3.93 -15.00 -0.22
CA LYS A 180 -5.18 -14.40 -0.68
C LYS A 180 -5.05 -12.89 -0.56
N PHE A 181 -4.66 -12.24 -1.64
CA PHE A 181 -4.90 -10.83 -1.84
C PHE A 181 -6.41 -10.62 -1.86
N TYR A 182 -6.96 -10.01 -0.82
CA TYR A 182 -8.27 -9.39 -0.91
C TYR A 182 -8.05 -8.03 -1.57
N PRO A 183 -8.45 -7.82 -2.83
CA PRO A 183 -8.63 -6.46 -3.31
C PRO A 183 -9.75 -5.90 -2.42
N VAL A 184 -9.39 -4.97 -1.54
CA VAL A 184 -10.35 -4.23 -0.73
C VAL A 184 -11.33 -3.58 -1.70
N GLY A 185 -12.60 -3.94 -1.52
CA GLY A 185 -13.63 -3.78 -2.50
C GLY A 185 -13.83 -2.34 -2.95
N LEU A 186 -14.04 -2.19 -4.24
CA LEU A 186 -14.85 -1.11 -4.77
C LEU A 186 -16.18 -1.08 -4.03
N PRO A 187 -16.61 0.05 -3.44
CA PRO A 187 -17.95 0.19 -2.91
C PRO A 187 -18.93 -0.02 -4.06
N ASP A 188 -19.84 -0.97 -3.86
CA ASP A 188 -20.96 -1.25 -4.75
C ASP A 188 -21.76 0.05 -4.94
N GLN A 189 -21.65 0.62 -6.14
CA GLN A 189 -22.51 1.73 -6.56
C GLN A 189 -23.89 1.14 -6.89
N ARG A 190 -24.76 1.17 -5.92
CA ARG A 190 -26.21 1.12 -6.11
C ARG A 190 -26.88 2.37 -5.57
#